data_6fc7f178a45fc5c2c1b2ffa0cec34e8d
#
_entry.id   6fc7f178a45fc5c2c1b2ffa0cec34e8d
#
_cell.length_a   1.000
_cell.length_b   1.000
_cell.length_c   1.000
_cell.angle_alpha   90.00
_cell.angle_beta   90.00
_cell.angle_gamma   90.00
#
_symmetry.space_group_name_H-M   'P 1'
#
loop_
_entity.id
_entity.type
_entity.pdbx_description
1 polymer ?
#
loop_
_entity_poly.entity_id
_entity_poly.type
_entity_poly.pdbx_seq_one_letter_code
_entity_poly.pdbx_strand_id
1 'polypeptide(L)'
;MSEEKTTDPKEAGTYKIVRVQPTPNPDAFQFMLNGKVMGDGTKTFDSPEDVGEDVLAKALFEIFGIQSVYLKENFVTITKANTVGWHTLMEKTGHTLEELLSFYEKGDEAEHAADVHPILEEFKKEDFFNYDGERQTEVVNALLDVAIRPALANDGGGINILAIEGKQIKIHYQGA
;
A
#
# COMPACT_ATOMS: atom_id res chain seq x y z
N MET A 1 -7.14 32.29 13.12
CA MET A 1 -7.57 32.02 11.74
C MET A 1 -6.70 30.92 11.21
N SER A 2 -7.21 29.71 11.24
CA SER A 2 -6.53 28.57 10.61
C SER A 2 -6.89 28.58 9.15
N GLU A 3 -5.97 28.99 8.29
CA GLU A 3 -6.11 28.78 6.87
C GLU A 3 -5.95 27.28 6.61
N GLU A 4 -7.06 26.57 6.49
CA GLU A 4 -7.07 25.28 5.79
C GLU A 4 -6.61 25.58 4.36
N LYS A 5 -5.34 25.28 4.06
CA LYS A 5 -4.90 25.18 2.68
C LYS A 5 -5.66 24.02 2.04
N THR A 6 -6.77 24.35 1.43
CA THR A 6 -7.40 23.50 0.42
C THR A 6 -6.35 23.32 -0.66
N THR A 7 -5.71 22.15 -0.67
CA THR A 7 -4.74 21.82 -1.71
C THR A 7 -5.57 21.52 -2.95
N ASP A 8 -5.66 22.47 -3.85
CA ASP A 8 -6.31 22.28 -5.13
C ASP A 8 -5.70 21.07 -5.86
N PRO A 9 -6.51 20.26 -6.54
CA PRO A 9 -6.00 19.16 -7.36
C PRO A 9 -4.96 19.68 -8.34
N LYS A 10 -3.78 19.07 -8.33
CA LYS A 10 -2.71 19.45 -9.24
C LYS A 10 -2.84 18.69 -10.56
N GLU A 11 -2.62 19.38 -11.66
CA GLU A 11 -2.50 18.79 -12.97
C GLU A 11 -1.15 18.07 -13.13
N ALA A 12 -1.09 17.14 -14.09
CA ALA A 12 0.14 16.43 -14.43
C ALA A 12 1.31 17.41 -14.71
N GLY A 13 2.50 17.08 -14.27
CA GLY A 13 3.70 17.90 -14.46
C GLY A 13 3.88 19.03 -13.43
N THR A 14 2.97 19.20 -12.48
CA THR A 14 3.08 20.22 -11.42
C THR A 14 3.68 19.71 -10.13
N TYR A 15 3.83 18.40 -10.00
CA TYR A 15 4.44 17.76 -8.84
C TYR A 15 5.96 17.84 -8.90
N LYS A 16 6.56 18.01 -7.71
CA LYS A 16 8.01 17.97 -7.51
C LYS A 16 8.35 17.03 -6.37
N ILE A 17 9.40 16.25 -6.57
CA ILE A 17 9.96 15.39 -5.52
C ILE A 17 10.74 16.29 -4.56
N VAL A 18 10.30 16.34 -3.32
CA VAL A 18 10.97 17.12 -2.27
C VAL A 18 11.95 16.28 -1.46
N ARG A 19 11.76 14.97 -1.44
CA ARG A 19 12.60 14.04 -0.71
C ARG A 19 12.44 12.62 -1.23
N VAL A 20 13.51 11.86 -1.26
CA VAL A 20 13.49 10.41 -1.49
C VAL A 20 14.08 9.73 -0.26
N GLN A 21 13.39 8.72 0.26
CA GLN A 21 13.83 8.02 1.45
C GLN A 21 13.69 6.50 1.28
N PRO A 22 14.62 5.73 1.86
CA PRO A 22 14.51 4.28 1.87
C PRO A 22 13.32 3.83 2.72
N THR A 23 12.76 2.69 2.39
CA THR A 23 11.78 1.98 3.21
C THR A 23 12.46 0.83 3.95
N PRO A 24 11.77 0.15 4.89
CA PRO A 24 12.27 -1.09 5.48
C PRO A 24 12.55 -2.19 4.45
N ASN A 25 11.88 -2.16 3.30
CA ASN A 25 12.19 -3.01 2.16
C ASN A 25 13.32 -2.38 1.34
N PRO A 26 14.52 -3.02 1.21
CA PRO A 26 15.65 -2.47 0.47
C PRO A 26 15.38 -2.30 -1.04
N ASP A 27 14.38 -3.00 -1.57
CA ASP A 27 13.96 -2.90 -2.96
C ASP A 27 12.88 -1.84 -3.19
N ALA A 28 12.48 -1.10 -2.16
CA ALA A 28 11.48 -0.03 -2.24
C ALA A 28 12.02 1.31 -1.75
N PHE A 29 11.71 2.38 -2.51
CA PHE A 29 11.95 3.77 -2.12
C PHE A 29 10.66 4.57 -2.14
N GLN A 30 10.57 5.49 -1.19
CA GLN A 30 9.45 6.41 -1.06
C GLN A 30 9.85 7.79 -1.58
N PHE A 31 9.10 8.28 -2.56
CA PHE A 31 9.25 9.60 -3.17
C PHE A 31 8.22 10.54 -2.55
N MET A 32 8.68 11.46 -1.72
CA MET A 32 7.83 12.47 -1.10
C MET A 32 7.65 13.65 -2.04
N LEU A 33 6.43 14.13 -2.16
CA LEU A 33 6.02 15.14 -3.13
C LEU A 33 5.64 16.46 -2.44
N ASN A 34 5.67 17.54 -3.21
CA ASN A 34 5.33 18.88 -2.75
C ASN A 34 3.81 19.12 -2.54
N GLY A 35 2.98 18.12 -2.74
CA GLY A 35 1.53 18.21 -2.55
C GLY A 35 0.88 16.84 -2.58
N LYS A 36 -0.40 16.78 -2.19
CA LYS A 36 -1.18 15.55 -2.19
C LYS A 36 -1.38 15.04 -3.62
N VAL A 37 -1.17 13.74 -3.82
CA VAL A 37 -1.45 13.02 -5.06
C VAL A 37 -2.72 12.18 -4.95
N MET A 38 -3.12 11.84 -3.71
CA MET A 38 -4.34 11.09 -3.40
C MET A 38 -5.26 11.96 -2.53
N GLY A 39 -6.53 12.04 -2.93
CA GLY A 39 -7.57 12.68 -2.13
C GLY A 39 -7.99 11.78 -0.97
N ASP A 40 -8.37 10.56 -1.29
CA ASP A 40 -8.81 9.55 -0.32
C ASP A 40 -8.35 8.16 -0.74
N GLY A 41 -8.04 7.32 0.25
CA GLY A 41 -7.58 5.96 0.04
C GLY A 41 -6.14 5.83 -0.45
N THR A 42 -5.89 4.78 -1.19
CA THR A 42 -4.59 4.42 -1.77
C THR A 42 -4.77 3.87 -3.18
N LYS A 43 -3.73 3.94 -3.98
CA LYS A 43 -3.72 3.34 -5.31
C LYS A 43 -2.49 2.47 -5.45
N THR A 44 -2.68 1.24 -5.91
CA THR A 44 -1.60 0.26 -6.06
C THR A 44 -1.64 -0.35 -7.45
N PHE A 45 -0.47 -0.51 -8.04
CA PHE A 45 -0.27 -1.26 -9.27
C PHE A 45 0.81 -2.30 -8.98
N ASP A 46 0.45 -3.56 -8.92
CA ASP A 46 1.35 -4.67 -8.59
C ASP A 46 1.93 -5.35 -9.83
N SER A 47 1.42 -5.01 -11.00
CA SER A 47 1.90 -5.55 -12.27
C SER A 47 1.63 -4.60 -13.44
N PRO A 48 2.32 -4.78 -14.58
CA PRO A 48 2.00 -4.04 -15.80
C PRO A 48 0.58 -4.30 -16.34
N GLU A 49 -0.06 -5.38 -15.91
CA GLU A 49 -1.41 -5.75 -16.32
C GLU A 49 -2.48 -4.95 -15.55
N ASP A 50 -2.13 -4.47 -14.34
CA ASP A 50 -3.03 -3.72 -13.46
C ASP A 50 -3.14 -2.23 -13.81
N VAL A 51 -2.31 -1.74 -14.74
CA VAL A 51 -2.21 -0.29 -15.03
C VAL A 51 -3.44 0.29 -15.75
N GLY A 52 -4.25 -0.55 -16.39
CA GLY A 52 -5.45 -0.10 -17.10
C GLY A 52 -5.16 1.05 -18.07
N GLU A 53 -5.83 2.18 -17.91
CA GLU A 53 -5.62 3.40 -18.70
C GLU A 53 -4.68 4.44 -18.04
N ASP A 54 -4.09 4.10 -16.90
CA ASP A 54 -3.23 5.02 -16.15
C ASP A 54 -1.92 5.30 -16.87
N VAL A 55 -1.71 6.55 -17.25
CA VAL A 55 -0.55 6.99 -18.04
C VAL A 55 0.73 6.93 -17.22
N LEU A 56 0.68 7.31 -15.93
CA LEU A 56 1.83 7.28 -15.04
C LEU A 56 2.29 5.84 -14.79
N ALA A 57 1.35 4.97 -14.46
CA ALA A 57 1.66 3.57 -14.17
C ALA A 57 2.24 2.87 -15.41
N LYS A 58 1.64 3.07 -16.58
CA LYS A 58 2.20 2.57 -17.87
C LYS A 58 3.66 3.00 -18.05
N ALA A 59 3.93 4.29 -17.95
CA ALA A 59 5.27 4.82 -18.14
C ALA A 59 6.28 4.31 -17.09
N LEU A 60 5.85 4.13 -15.83
CA LEU A 60 6.70 3.57 -14.79
C LEU A 60 7.04 2.11 -15.05
N PHE A 61 6.07 1.29 -15.45
CA PHE A 61 6.34 -0.12 -15.78
C PHE A 61 7.13 -0.33 -17.07
N GLU A 62 7.18 0.66 -17.97
CA GLU A 62 8.12 0.66 -19.11
C GLU A 62 9.58 0.80 -18.67
N ILE A 63 9.82 1.33 -17.46
CA ILE A 63 11.16 1.38 -16.88
C ILE A 63 11.52 -0.04 -16.41
N PHE A 64 12.49 -0.65 -17.09
CA PHE A 64 12.93 -2.01 -16.76
C PHE A 64 13.34 -2.15 -15.30
N GLY A 65 12.70 -3.07 -14.60
CA GLY A 65 12.99 -3.39 -13.20
C GLY A 65 12.01 -2.84 -12.19
N ILE A 66 11.01 -2.04 -12.55
CA ILE A 66 9.92 -1.65 -11.66
C ILE A 66 8.93 -2.82 -11.52
N GLN A 67 8.58 -3.17 -10.29
CA GLN A 67 7.67 -4.27 -9.96
C GLN A 67 6.33 -3.80 -9.43
N SER A 68 6.30 -2.77 -8.59
CA SER A 68 5.06 -2.21 -8.08
C SER A 68 5.15 -0.72 -7.82
N VAL A 69 4.01 -0.07 -7.85
CA VAL A 69 3.81 1.35 -7.60
C VAL A 69 2.69 1.51 -6.59
N TYR A 70 2.93 2.25 -5.51
CA TYR A 70 1.96 2.52 -4.47
C TYR A 70 1.86 4.02 -4.22
N LEU A 71 0.66 4.58 -4.29
CA LEU A 71 0.37 5.99 -4.06
C LEU A 71 -0.49 6.16 -2.81
N LYS A 72 -0.11 7.11 -1.98
CA LYS A 72 -0.88 7.51 -0.81
C LYS A 72 -0.57 8.96 -0.44
N GLU A 73 -1.59 9.71 -0.05
CA GLU A 73 -1.44 11.08 0.41
C GLU A 73 -0.53 11.93 -0.49
N ASN A 74 0.69 12.21 -0.06
CA ASN A 74 1.68 13.03 -0.77
C ASN A 74 2.97 12.26 -1.11
N PHE A 75 2.90 10.96 -1.24
CA PHE A 75 4.06 10.15 -1.62
C PHE A 75 3.72 9.01 -2.57
N VAL A 76 4.74 8.58 -3.28
CA VAL A 76 4.72 7.39 -4.14
C VAL A 76 5.82 6.46 -3.69
N THR A 77 5.50 5.20 -3.44
CA THR A 77 6.48 4.16 -3.16
C THR A 77 6.65 3.30 -4.42
N ILE A 78 7.89 3.17 -4.86
CA ILE A 78 8.26 2.35 -6.01
C ILE A 78 9.05 1.15 -5.50
N THR A 79 8.64 -0.04 -5.88
CA THR A 79 9.37 -1.28 -5.63
C THR A 79 9.99 -1.79 -6.92
N LYS A 80 11.25 -2.16 -6.85
CA LYS A 80 12.03 -2.69 -7.97
C LYS A 80 12.30 -4.18 -7.82
N ALA A 81 12.67 -4.83 -8.92
CA ALA A 81 13.25 -6.16 -8.89
C ALA A 81 14.62 -6.13 -8.18
N ASN A 82 14.91 -7.17 -7.42
CA ASN A 82 16.19 -7.32 -6.71
C ASN A 82 17.42 -7.39 -7.63
N THR A 83 17.20 -7.71 -8.90
CA THR A 83 18.25 -7.80 -9.93
C THR A 83 18.71 -6.46 -10.48
N VAL A 84 18.01 -5.36 -10.16
CA VAL A 84 18.31 -4.02 -10.70
C VAL A 84 18.70 -3.06 -9.57
N GLY A 85 19.73 -2.24 -9.83
CA GLY A 85 20.20 -1.25 -8.86
C GLY A 85 19.41 0.07 -8.92
N TRP A 86 19.22 0.70 -7.76
CA TRP A 86 18.54 2.01 -7.67
C TRP A 86 19.27 3.13 -8.42
N HIS A 87 20.59 3.06 -8.52
CA HIS A 87 21.38 4.06 -9.25
C HIS A 87 20.95 4.20 -10.72
N THR A 88 20.43 3.14 -11.32
CA THR A 88 19.92 3.15 -12.71
C THR A 88 18.47 3.64 -12.79
N LEU A 89 17.67 3.36 -11.77
CA LEU A 89 16.25 3.64 -11.78
C LEU A 89 15.88 5.02 -11.23
N MET A 90 16.65 5.54 -10.28
CA MET A 90 16.30 6.73 -9.50
C MET A 90 16.00 7.95 -10.38
N GLU A 91 16.88 8.23 -11.35
CA GLU A 91 16.74 9.39 -12.23
C GLU A 91 15.52 9.26 -13.16
N LYS A 92 15.36 8.10 -13.79
CA LYS A 92 14.24 7.83 -14.71
C LYS A 92 12.91 7.85 -13.97
N THR A 93 12.85 7.18 -12.83
CA THR A 93 11.64 7.13 -11.99
C THR A 93 11.27 8.52 -11.51
N GLY A 94 12.24 9.29 -11.02
CA GLY A 94 12.02 10.67 -10.56
C GLY A 94 11.49 11.57 -11.67
N HIS A 95 12.08 11.52 -12.84
CA HIS A 95 11.65 12.31 -14.01
C HIS A 95 10.22 11.94 -14.44
N THR A 96 9.92 10.64 -14.54
CA THR A 96 8.59 10.15 -14.93
C THR A 96 7.52 10.57 -13.91
N LEU A 97 7.83 10.51 -12.61
CA LEU A 97 6.92 10.98 -11.56
C LEU A 97 6.66 12.49 -11.69
N GLU A 98 7.69 13.31 -11.86
CA GLU A 98 7.51 14.76 -11.97
C GLU A 98 6.76 15.17 -13.24
N GLU A 99 6.91 14.42 -14.32
CA GLU A 99 6.31 14.73 -15.62
C GLU A 99 4.84 14.28 -15.74
N LEU A 100 4.52 13.08 -15.25
CA LEU A 100 3.24 12.42 -15.51
C LEU A 100 2.31 12.32 -14.30
N LEU A 101 2.82 12.55 -13.09
CA LEU A 101 2.02 12.42 -11.89
C LEU A 101 0.91 13.47 -11.85
N SER A 102 -0.30 13.02 -11.61
CA SER A 102 -1.49 13.84 -11.47
C SER A 102 -2.19 13.55 -10.14
N PHE A 103 -3.19 14.35 -9.81
CA PHE A 103 -4.01 14.13 -8.63
C PHE A 103 -5.06 13.05 -8.89
N TYR A 104 -5.16 12.10 -7.97
CA TYR A 104 -6.20 11.07 -7.93
C TYR A 104 -7.18 11.41 -6.82
N GLU A 105 -8.43 11.69 -7.16
CA GLU A 105 -9.45 12.08 -6.20
C GLU A 105 -9.77 10.95 -5.22
N LYS A 106 -9.88 9.73 -5.76
CA LYS A 106 -10.09 8.50 -4.98
C LYS A 106 -9.06 7.47 -5.39
N GLY A 107 -8.60 6.71 -4.40
CA GLY A 107 -7.92 5.47 -4.64
C GLY A 107 -8.83 4.47 -5.35
N ASP A 108 -8.24 3.46 -5.95
CA ASP A 108 -9.02 2.32 -6.36
C ASP A 108 -9.69 1.80 -5.10
N GLU A 109 -11.01 1.77 -5.06
CA GLU A 109 -11.73 0.95 -4.10
C GLU A 109 -11.16 -0.44 -4.34
N ALA A 110 -10.38 -0.90 -3.36
CA ALA A 110 -9.55 -2.05 -3.57
C ALA A 110 -10.37 -3.17 -4.20
N GLU A 111 -10.13 -3.48 -5.46
CA GLU A 111 -10.33 -4.83 -5.97
C GLU A 111 -9.36 -5.82 -5.29
N HIS A 112 -8.58 -5.35 -4.33
CA HIS A 112 -8.07 -6.10 -3.20
C HIS A 112 -9.03 -6.09 -1.99
N ALA A 113 -10.30 -5.82 -2.18
CA ALA A 113 -11.35 -6.60 -1.58
C ALA A 113 -11.41 -7.97 -2.30
N ALA A 114 -10.24 -8.52 -2.62
CA ALA A 114 -10.08 -9.92 -2.79
C ALA A 114 -10.46 -10.53 -1.45
N ASP A 115 -11.68 -11.03 -1.37
CA ASP A 115 -12.22 -11.73 -0.24
C ASP A 115 -12.18 -10.90 1.06
N VAL A 116 -13.07 -9.90 1.17
CA VAL A 116 -13.60 -9.57 2.49
C VAL A 116 -14.14 -10.90 3.01
N HIS A 117 -13.38 -11.51 3.90
CA HIS A 117 -13.78 -12.80 4.46
C HIS A 117 -15.20 -12.62 4.97
N PRO A 118 -16.20 -13.42 4.55
CA PRO A 118 -17.60 -13.16 4.84
C PRO A 118 -17.89 -12.85 6.31
N ILE A 119 -17.06 -13.38 7.20
CA ILE A 119 -17.09 -13.15 8.64
C ILE A 119 -16.82 -11.68 9.03
N LEU A 120 -16.07 -10.93 8.21
CA LEU A 120 -15.76 -9.52 8.47
C LEU A 120 -16.89 -8.58 8.04
N GLU A 121 -17.74 -8.99 7.12
CA GLU A 121 -18.94 -8.21 6.74
C GLU A 121 -19.96 -8.16 7.88
N GLU A 122 -20.08 -9.25 8.64
CA GLU A 122 -20.96 -9.35 9.79
C GLU A 122 -20.32 -8.89 11.11
N PHE A 123 -18.99 -8.64 11.08
CA PHE A 123 -18.20 -8.33 12.28
C PHE A 123 -18.52 -6.92 12.80
N LYS A 124 -18.88 -6.86 14.07
CA LYS A 124 -18.96 -5.62 14.84
C LYS A 124 -17.94 -5.66 15.95
N LYS A 125 -17.06 -4.66 15.98
CA LYS A 125 -16.01 -4.55 16.99
C LYS A 125 -16.56 -4.59 18.42
N GLU A 126 -17.75 -4.05 18.63
CA GLU A 126 -18.43 -3.96 19.92
C GLU A 126 -18.87 -5.33 20.45
N ASP A 127 -19.18 -6.26 19.54
CA ASP A 127 -19.65 -7.59 19.88
C ASP A 127 -18.55 -8.64 19.98
N PHE A 128 -17.30 -8.29 19.67
CA PHE A 128 -16.18 -9.23 19.61
C PHE A 128 -16.02 -10.06 20.89
N PHE A 129 -16.15 -9.43 22.06
CA PHE A 129 -16.02 -10.13 23.34
C PHE A 129 -17.23 -10.97 23.74
N ASN A 130 -18.35 -10.83 22.99
CA ASN A 130 -19.55 -11.64 23.17
C ASN A 130 -19.52 -12.92 22.35
N TYR A 131 -18.58 -13.00 21.37
CA TYR A 131 -18.41 -14.20 20.56
C TYR A 131 -17.71 -15.30 21.38
N ASP A 132 -18.00 -16.55 21.04
CA ASP A 132 -17.24 -17.68 21.55
C ASP A 132 -15.79 -17.69 21.05
N GLY A 133 -14.94 -18.49 21.68
CA GLY A 133 -13.50 -18.51 21.35
C GLY A 133 -13.20 -18.94 19.92
N GLU A 134 -14.04 -19.80 19.31
CA GLU A 134 -13.89 -20.22 17.93
C GLU A 134 -14.20 -19.04 16.99
N ARG A 135 -15.31 -18.34 17.21
CA ARG A 135 -15.69 -17.19 16.41
C ARG A 135 -14.71 -16.03 16.54
N GLN A 136 -14.18 -15.78 17.73
CA GLN A 136 -13.13 -14.80 17.96
C GLN A 136 -11.86 -15.15 17.15
N THR A 137 -11.46 -16.41 17.15
CA THR A 137 -10.30 -16.90 16.41
C THR A 137 -10.51 -16.76 14.89
N GLU A 138 -11.68 -17.08 14.38
CA GLU A 138 -12.02 -16.90 12.97
C GLU A 138 -11.96 -15.44 12.54
N VAL A 139 -12.52 -14.51 13.33
CA VAL A 139 -12.48 -13.06 13.06
C VAL A 139 -11.04 -12.54 13.05
N VAL A 140 -10.23 -12.92 14.03
CA VAL A 140 -8.83 -12.47 14.10
C VAL A 140 -8.01 -13.07 12.95
N ASN A 141 -8.21 -14.34 12.58
CA ASN A 141 -7.57 -14.93 11.42
C ASN A 141 -7.95 -14.20 10.13
N ALA A 142 -9.22 -13.90 9.94
CA ALA A 142 -9.69 -13.16 8.77
C ALA A 142 -9.06 -11.75 8.69
N LEU A 143 -8.95 -11.06 9.82
CA LEU A 143 -8.26 -9.76 9.88
C LEU A 143 -6.77 -9.88 9.55
N LEU A 144 -6.11 -10.93 10.04
CA LEU A 144 -4.70 -11.20 9.72
C LEU A 144 -4.51 -11.53 8.24
N ASP A 145 -5.43 -12.31 7.65
CA ASP A 145 -5.39 -12.68 6.23
C ASP A 145 -5.50 -11.46 5.31
N VAL A 146 -6.35 -10.51 5.67
CA VAL A 146 -6.57 -9.30 4.87
C VAL A 146 -5.49 -8.24 5.10
N ALA A 147 -5.08 -8.01 6.36
CA ALA A 147 -4.27 -6.85 6.71
C ALA A 147 -2.78 -7.14 6.92
N ILE A 148 -2.41 -8.32 7.40
CA ILE A 148 -1.07 -8.60 7.91
C ILE A 148 -0.32 -9.65 7.09
N ARG A 149 -0.96 -10.78 6.79
CA ARG A 149 -0.31 -11.91 6.10
C ARG A 149 0.21 -11.55 4.72
N PRO A 150 -0.46 -10.74 3.89
CA PRO A 150 0.08 -10.34 2.59
C PRO A 150 1.41 -9.57 2.72
N ALA A 151 1.50 -8.66 3.69
CA ALA A 151 2.73 -7.91 3.96
C ALA A 151 3.85 -8.82 4.46
N LEU A 152 3.55 -9.75 5.37
CA LEU A 152 4.54 -10.70 5.90
C LEU A 152 4.99 -11.73 4.85
N ALA A 153 4.11 -12.16 3.96
CA ALA A 153 4.44 -13.09 2.88
C ALA A 153 5.47 -12.49 1.91
N ASN A 154 5.41 -11.20 1.64
CA ASN A 154 6.38 -10.50 0.83
C ASN A 154 7.79 -10.51 1.45
N ASP A 155 7.87 -10.54 2.78
CA ASP A 155 9.12 -10.60 3.55
C ASP A 155 9.54 -12.05 3.88
N GLY A 156 8.82 -13.05 3.39
CA GLY A 156 9.07 -14.47 3.68
C GLY A 156 8.67 -14.90 5.08
N GLY A 157 7.95 -14.06 5.82
CA GLY A 157 7.46 -14.32 7.16
C GLY A 157 6.05 -14.88 7.20
N GLY A 158 5.64 -15.35 8.38
CA GLY A 158 4.29 -15.84 8.64
C GLY A 158 3.84 -15.57 10.07
N ILE A 159 2.54 -15.50 10.27
CA ILE A 159 1.94 -15.31 11.58
C ILE A 159 0.77 -16.28 11.77
N ASN A 160 0.75 -16.95 12.91
CA ASN A 160 -0.33 -17.86 13.30
C ASN A 160 -0.83 -17.54 14.70
N ILE A 161 -2.13 -17.69 14.92
CA ILE A 161 -2.73 -17.54 16.23
C ILE A 161 -2.58 -18.87 16.99
N LEU A 162 -2.04 -18.79 18.20
CA LEU A 162 -1.93 -19.94 19.11
C LEU A 162 -3.12 -20.03 20.05
N ALA A 163 -3.55 -18.90 20.60
CA ALA A 163 -4.68 -18.82 21.51
C ALA A 163 -5.21 -17.38 21.64
N ILE A 164 -6.46 -17.24 22.00
CA ILE A 164 -7.08 -15.97 22.38
C ILE A 164 -7.60 -16.14 23.83
N GLU A 165 -7.08 -15.33 24.75
CA GLU A 165 -7.46 -15.33 26.14
C GLU A 165 -7.92 -13.92 26.56
N GLY A 166 -9.22 -13.69 26.53
CA GLY A 166 -9.82 -12.38 26.86
C GLY A 166 -9.33 -11.28 25.92
N LYS A 167 -8.51 -10.36 26.43
CA LYS A 167 -7.92 -9.26 25.65
C LYS A 167 -6.51 -9.54 25.12
N GLN A 168 -6.02 -10.76 25.29
CA GLN A 168 -4.69 -11.17 24.87
C GLN A 168 -4.78 -12.17 23.72
N ILE A 169 -4.00 -11.93 22.68
CA ILE A 169 -3.84 -12.85 21.56
C ILE A 169 -2.42 -13.37 21.59
N LYS A 170 -2.27 -14.69 21.72
CA LYS A 170 -0.99 -15.37 21.61
C LYS A 170 -0.76 -15.73 20.15
N ILE A 171 0.33 -15.24 19.61
CA ILE A 171 0.71 -15.47 18.21
C ILE A 171 2.06 -16.17 18.12
N HIS A 172 2.23 -16.95 17.08
CA HIS A 172 3.52 -17.48 16.64
C HIS A 172 3.94 -16.73 15.37
N TYR A 173 5.05 -16.02 15.46
CA TYR A 173 5.66 -15.34 14.33
C TYR A 173 6.81 -16.18 13.77
N GLN A 174 6.77 -16.44 12.48
CA GLN A 174 7.89 -17.02 11.73
C GLN A 174 8.51 -15.91 10.91
N GLY A 175 9.72 -15.49 11.30
CA GLY A 175 10.56 -14.63 10.49
C GLY A 175 11.37 -15.44 9.47
N ALA A 176 11.73 -14.77 8.41
CA ALA A 176 12.68 -15.34 7.44
C ALA A 176 14.08 -15.45 8.02
#